data_35b072fbb79591852a2c720d960aa4ba
#
_entry.id   35b072fbb79591852a2c720d960aa4ba
#
_cell.length_a   1.000
_cell.length_b   1.000
_cell.length_c   1.000
_cell.angle_alpha   90.00
_cell.angle_beta   90.00
_cell.angle_gamma   90.00
#
_symmetry.space_group_name_H-M   'P 1'
#
loop_
_entity.id
_entity.type
_entity.pdbx_description
1 polymer ?
#
loop_
_entity_poly.entity_id
_entity_poly.type
_entity_poly.pdbx_seq_one_letter_code
_entity_poly.pdbx_strand_id
1 'polypeptide(L)'
;MDRIIDRLDQWMSFAGKNDNRVTVECGLAVGLLNKARRGKSDIGKKALQKILNKYQEINSVWLMTGEGEMIRSKVQTFELKTDGTIASRRVPLYELTATAGFLTLYQELSSAVEDYITIPNLPPVDGAIYARGDSMSPFIESGDIIIFKKVDLTPDNILWGNIYIVSYTVDGDDFTVLKYLRHSSRDGYIRLESFNSRYDPQDIPASSINALALVKASISFHTIG
;
A
#
# COMPACT_ATOMS: atom_id res chain seq x y z
N MET A 1 10.23 -35.88 -14.76
CA MET A 1 9.69 -35.07 -13.67
C MET A 1 10.84 -34.62 -12.79
N ASP A 2 11.03 -33.34 -12.67
CA ASP A 2 12.08 -32.74 -11.85
C ASP A 2 11.72 -32.92 -10.37
N ARG A 3 12.56 -33.61 -9.59
CA ARG A 3 12.33 -34.00 -8.20
C ARG A 3 12.90 -32.93 -7.26
N ILE A 4 12.49 -32.94 -5.99
CA ILE A 4 13.02 -32.03 -4.97
C ILE A 4 14.54 -32.16 -4.85
N ILE A 5 15.08 -33.38 -4.93
CA ILE A 5 16.55 -33.62 -4.85
C ILE A 5 17.27 -32.98 -6.05
N ASP A 6 16.69 -33.04 -7.26
CA ASP A 6 17.32 -32.52 -8.47
C ASP A 6 17.38 -30.97 -8.38
N ARG A 7 16.33 -30.32 -7.88
CA ARG A 7 16.31 -28.86 -7.59
C ARG A 7 17.26 -28.49 -6.45
N LEU A 8 17.33 -29.31 -5.40
CA LEU A 8 18.30 -29.06 -4.34
C LEU A 8 19.74 -29.12 -4.87
N ASP A 9 20.06 -30.05 -5.76
CA ASP A 9 21.37 -30.15 -6.40
C ASP A 9 21.68 -28.93 -7.27
N GLN A 10 20.68 -28.39 -7.96
CA GLN A 10 20.80 -27.16 -8.73
C GLN A 10 21.12 -25.96 -7.81
N TRP A 11 20.41 -25.85 -6.69
CA TRP A 11 20.69 -24.80 -5.70
C TRP A 11 22.09 -25.01 -5.05
N MET A 12 22.45 -26.23 -4.70
CA MET A 12 23.77 -26.52 -4.11
C MET A 12 24.91 -26.12 -5.05
N SER A 13 24.75 -26.37 -6.35
CA SER A 13 25.72 -25.97 -7.38
C SER A 13 25.81 -24.43 -7.46
N PHE A 14 24.68 -23.73 -7.44
CA PHE A 14 24.62 -22.27 -7.43
C PHE A 14 25.26 -21.66 -6.18
N ALA A 15 24.99 -22.24 -5.00
CA ALA A 15 25.50 -21.77 -3.71
C ALA A 15 26.92 -22.24 -3.37
N GLY A 16 27.58 -23.00 -4.25
CA GLY A 16 28.92 -23.57 -4.01
C GLY A 16 28.98 -24.54 -2.82
N LYS A 17 27.89 -25.27 -2.57
CA LYS A 17 27.79 -26.23 -1.47
C LYS A 17 27.86 -27.66 -1.98
N ASN A 18 28.33 -28.55 -1.12
CA ASN A 18 28.39 -29.98 -1.38
C ASN A 18 27.54 -30.76 -0.37
N ASP A 19 27.35 -32.06 -0.65
CA ASP A 19 26.54 -32.95 0.18
C ASP A 19 26.97 -32.98 1.64
N ASN A 20 28.27 -33.01 1.88
CA ASN A 20 28.81 -33.07 3.24
C ASN A 20 28.45 -31.81 4.02
N ARG A 21 28.63 -30.67 3.39
CA ARG A 21 28.34 -29.38 4.00
C ARG A 21 26.84 -29.22 4.32
N VAL A 22 25.95 -29.53 3.37
CA VAL A 22 24.50 -29.48 3.60
C VAL A 22 24.08 -30.50 4.65
N THR A 23 24.65 -31.72 4.63
CA THR A 23 24.36 -32.75 5.64
C THR A 23 24.69 -32.27 7.06
N VAL A 24 25.89 -31.71 7.23
CA VAL A 24 26.37 -31.22 8.55
C VAL A 24 25.59 -29.98 9.00
N GLU A 25 25.50 -28.97 8.15
CA GLU A 25 24.86 -27.70 8.48
C GLU A 25 23.34 -27.86 8.79
N CYS A 26 22.67 -28.80 8.16
CA CYS A 26 21.24 -29.09 8.39
C CYS A 26 20.97 -30.22 9.39
N GLY A 27 22.00 -30.86 9.92
CA GLY A 27 21.86 -32.02 10.82
C GLY A 27 21.07 -33.16 10.18
N LEU A 28 21.39 -33.50 8.92
CA LEU A 28 20.78 -34.60 8.18
C LEU A 28 21.53 -35.92 8.46
N ALA A 29 20.88 -37.06 8.22
CA ALA A 29 21.54 -38.33 8.28
C ALA A 29 22.58 -38.49 7.14
N VAL A 30 23.74 -39.00 7.45
CA VAL A 30 24.79 -39.25 6.45
C VAL A 30 24.26 -40.13 5.33
N GLY A 31 24.54 -39.74 4.09
CA GLY A 31 24.08 -40.44 2.90
C GLY A 31 22.62 -40.24 2.50
N LEU A 32 21.84 -39.39 3.23
CA LEU A 32 20.42 -39.12 2.91
C LEU A 32 20.24 -38.57 1.50
N LEU A 33 21.05 -37.59 1.10
CA LEU A 33 20.98 -36.96 -0.22
C LEU A 33 21.33 -37.96 -1.33
N ASN A 34 22.38 -38.78 -1.14
CA ASN A 34 22.73 -39.83 -2.07
C ASN A 34 21.65 -40.90 -2.19
N LYS A 35 20.99 -41.25 -1.09
CA LYS A 35 19.86 -42.18 -1.09
C LYS A 35 18.67 -41.61 -1.87
N ALA A 36 18.38 -40.34 -1.70
CA ALA A 36 17.30 -39.66 -2.45
C ALA A 36 17.58 -39.64 -3.96
N ARG A 37 18.83 -39.39 -4.40
CA ARG A 37 19.20 -39.43 -5.83
C ARG A 37 19.04 -40.83 -6.44
N ARG A 38 19.42 -41.88 -5.73
CA ARG A 38 19.39 -43.27 -6.21
C ARG A 38 18.04 -43.96 -5.99
N GLY A 39 17.22 -43.43 -5.10
CA GLY A 39 15.96 -44.04 -4.70
C GLY A 39 14.76 -43.67 -5.54
N LYS A 40 13.66 -44.40 -5.36
CA LYS A 40 12.34 -44.08 -5.93
C LYS A 40 11.61 -43.01 -5.11
N SER A 41 12.07 -42.68 -3.90
CA SER A 41 11.48 -41.66 -3.01
C SER A 41 12.39 -40.46 -2.92
N ASP A 42 11.78 -39.27 -2.89
CA ASP A 42 12.46 -37.99 -2.77
C ASP A 42 12.79 -37.63 -1.30
N ILE A 43 13.30 -36.41 -1.06
CA ILE A 43 13.63 -35.92 0.28
C ILE A 43 12.37 -35.86 1.15
N GLY A 44 12.41 -36.52 2.31
CA GLY A 44 11.28 -36.52 3.24
C GLY A 44 11.02 -35.18 3.92
N LYS A 45 9.77 -34.93 4.30
CA LYS A 45 9.33 -33.64 4.88
C LYS A 45 10.20 -33.10 6.02
N LYS A 46 10.63 -33.95 6.96
CA LYS A 46 11.48 -33.54 8.09
C LYS A 46 12.87 -33.05 7.65
N ALA A 47 13.47 -33.69 6.65
CA ALA A 47 14.75 -33.28 6.10
C ALA A 47 14.62 -32.00 5.29
N LEU A 48 13.55 -31.88 4.49
CA LEU A 48 13.24 -30.68 3.72
C LEU A 48 13.06 -29.48 4.65
N GLN A 49 12.34 -29.63 5.77
CA GLN A 49 12.13 -28.56 6.72
C GLN A 49 13.43 -28.10 7.38
N LYS A 50 14.36 -29.03 7.71
CA LYS A 50 15.68 -28.68 8.22
C LYS A 50 16.50 -27.88 7.21
N ILE A 51 16.45 -28.25 5.93
CA ILE A 51 17.13 -27.55 4.84
C ILE A 51 16.58 -26.12 4.71
N LEU A 52 15.26 -25.95 4.63
CA LEU A 52 14.60 -24.65 4.48
C LEU A 52 14.79 -23.75 5.71
N ASN A 53 14.86 -24.32 6.90
CA ASN A 53 15.13 -23.55 8.12
C ASN A 53 16.58 -23.06 8.16
N LYS A 54 17.52 -23.84 7.64
CA LYS A 54 18.94 -23.46 7.60
C LYS A 54 19.24 -22.48 6.48
N TYR A 55 18.69 -22.72 5.31
CA TYR A 55 18.93 -21.92 4.10
C TYR A 55 17.66 -21.16 3.71
N GLN A 56 17.41 -20.08 4.45
CA GLN A 56 16.20 -19.26 4.30
C GLN A 56 16.14 -18.53 2.96
N GLU A 57 17.27 -18.43 2.26
CA GLU A 57 17.35 -17.87 0.92
C GLU A 57 16.68 -18.74 -0.15
N ILE A 58 16.49 -20.03 0.10
CA ILE A 58 15.82 -20.93 -0.84
C ILE A 58 14.32 -20.61 -0.88
N ASN A 59 13.80 -20.41 -2.08
CA ASN A 59 12.35 -20.32 -2.26
C ASN A 59 11.70 -21.70 -2.06
N SER A 60 10.92 -21.83 -1.01
CA SER A 60 10.28 -23.10 -0.65
C SER A 60 9.29 -23.59 -1.71
N VAL A 61 8.58 -22.67 -2.40
CA VAL A 61 7.65 -23.03 -3.48
C VAL A 61 8.45 -23.61 -4.64
N TRP A 62 9.49 -22.93 -5.10
CA TRP A 62 10.35 -23.45 -6.15
C TRP A 62 10.96 -24.79 -5.78
N LEU A 63 11.50 -24.96 -4.57
CA LEU A 63 12.11 -26.21 -4.17
C LEU A 63 11.11 -27.37 -4.17
N MET A 64 9.87 -27.14 -3.78
CA MET A 64 8.83 -28.19 -3.72
C MET A 64 8.14 -28.44 -5.05
N THR A 65 7.86 -27.40 -5.84
CA THR A 65 7.02 -27.50 -7.04
C THR A 65 7.78 -27.28 -8.36
N GLY A 66 8.93 -26.59 -8.32
CA GLY A 66 9.65 -26.12 -9.51
C GLY A 66 9.14 -24.79 -10.05
N GLU A 67 8.11 -24.19 -9.45
CA GLU A 67 7.53 -22.93 -9.89
C GLU A 67 8.18 -21.74 -9.20
N GLY A 68 8.40 -20.65 -9.96
CA GLY A 68 8.99 -19.41 -9.48
C GLY A 68 10.52 -19.41 -9.47
N GLU A 69 11.10 -18.40 -8.81
CA GLU A 69 12.55 -18.21 -8.73
C GLU A 69 13.18 -19.12 -7.66
N MET A 70 14.37 -19.67 -7.93
CA MET A 70 15.13 -20.56 -7.04
C MET A 70 15.45 -19.90 -5.69
N ILE A 71 15.85 -18.65 -5.72
CA ILE A 71 16.16 -17.85 -4.54
C ILE A 71 14.95 -17.00 -4.21
N ARG A 72 14.59 -16.96 -2.94
CA ARG A 72 13.64 -15.92 -2.48
C ARG A 72 14.24 -14.59 -2.87
N SER A 73 13.53 -13.83 -3.68
CA SER A 73 13.82 -12.40 -3.77
C SER A 73 13.97 -11.93 -2.32
N LYS A 74 15.14 -11.43 -1.94
CA LYS A 74 15.23 -10.66 -0.72
C LYS A 74 14.18 -9.57 -0.94
N VAL A 75 13.00 -9.72 -0.33
CA VAL A 75 12.28 -8.55 0.10
C VAL A 75 13.36 -7.83 0.86
N GLN A 76 13.89 -6.77 0.28
CA GLN A 76 14.69 -5.83 1.04
C GLN A 76 13.69 -5.33 2.08
N THR A 77 13.67 -6.00 3.22
CA THR A 77 13.24 -5.38 4.44
C THR A 77 14.26 -4.29 4.60
N PHE A 78 13.91 -3.11 4.10
CA PHE A 78 14.54 -1.91 4.55
C PHE A 78 14.20 -1.86 6.03
N GLU A 79 15.08 -2.38 6.88
CA GLU A 79 15.17 -1.86 8.23
C GLU A 79 15.42 -0.39 8.00
N LEU A 80 14.37 0.41 8.15
CA LEU A 80 14.52 1.82 8.34
C LEU A 80 15.40 1.96 9.58
N LYS A 81 16.71 2.03 9.38
CA LYS A 81 17.62 2.54 10.39
C LYS A 81 17.19 3.98 10.56
N THR A 82 16.29 4.18 11.49
CA THR A 82 16.02 5.49 12.05
C THR A 82 17.26 5.83 12.89
N ASP A 83 18.27 6.36 12.24
CA ASP A 83 19.42 6.97 12.91
C ASP A 83 19.03 8.31 13.55
N GLY A 84 17.85 8.35 14.16
CA GLY A 84 17.42 9.47 15.04
C GLY A 84 17.11 10.80 14.36
N THR A 85 17.26 10.90 13.03
CA THR A 85 17.11 12.16 12.28
C THR A 85 15.98 12.16 11.25
N ILE A 86 15.18 11.10 11.16
CA ILE A 86 13.94 11.19 10.39
C ILE A 86 12.99 12.06 11.22
N ALA A 87 12.83 13.30 10.79
CA ALA A 87 11.78 14.16 11.29
C ALA A 87 10.43 13.48 10.98
N SER A 88 9.94 12.68 11.92
CA SER A 88 8.61 12.11 11.85
C SER A 88 7.64 13.29 11.94
N ARG A 89 7.03 13.66 10.80
CA ARG A 89 6.02 14.71 10.78
C ARG A 89 4.78 14.19 11.47
N ARG A 90 4.35 14.93 12.49
CA ARG A 90 3.03 14.76 13.06
C ARG A 90 2.03 15.43 12.11
N VAL A 91 1.14 14.64 11.54
CA VAL A 91 0.07 15.09 10.66
C VAL A 91 -1.20 15.24 11.50
N PRO A 92 -1.81 16.42 11.58
CA PRO A 92 -3.06 16.57 12.30
C PRO A 92 -4.18 15.78 11.63
N LEU A 93 -4.91 15.01 12.43
CA LEU A 93 -6.12 14.30 12.03
C LEU A 93 -7.33 15.13 12.47
N TYR A 94 -8.18 15.46 11.52
CA TYR A 94 -9.34 16.30 11.73
C TYR A 94 -10.62 15.47 11.67
N GLU A 95 -11.57 15.75 12.56
CA GLU A 95 -12.92 15.24 12.44
C GLU A 95 -13.75 16.18 11.55
N LEU A 96 -14.28 15.67 10.45
CA LEU A 96 -15.26 16.37 9.64
C LEU A 96 -16.65 16.15 10.24
N THR A 97 -17.13 17.09 11.03
CA THR A 97 -18.53 17.12 11.44
C THR A 97 -19.41 17.61 10.28
N ALA A 98 -20.63 17.09 10.19
CA ALA A 98 -21.56 17.47 9.12
C ALA A 98 -21.92 18.98 9.09
N THR A 99 -21.70 19.68 10.21
CA THR A 99 -21.99 21.11 10.39
C THR A 99 -20.80 22.03 10.12
N ALA A 100 -19.56 21.50 10.24
CA ALA A 100 -18.34 22.24 9.94
C ALA A 100 -17.73 21.63 8.70
N GLY A 101 -18.14 22.07 7.52
CA GLY A 101 -17.60 21.57 6.25
C GLY A 101 -16.08 21.75 6.16
N PHE A 102 -15.45 21.09 5.17
CA PHE A 102 -14.02 21.18 4.89
C PHE A 102 -13.51 22.64 4.76
N LEU A 103 -14.40 23.57 4.46
CA LEU A 103 -14.10 25.01 4.40
C LEU A 103 -13.61 25.55 5.75
N THR A 104 -14.19 25.08 6.87
CA THR A 104 -13.78 25.47 8.23
C THR A 104 -12.36 24.98 8.54
N LEU A 105 -12.00 23.80 8.05
CA LEU A 105 -10.61 23.28 8.14
C LEU A 105 -9.62 24.10 7.32
N TYR A 106 -10.11 24.78 6.28
CA TYR A 106 -9.27 25.65 5.45
C TYR A 106 -8.98 26.98 6.13
N GLN A 107 -9.92 27.48 6.92
CA GLN A 107 -9.88 28.80 7.55
C GLN A 107 -9.39 28.79 9.01
N GLU A 108 -9.73 27.75 9.79
CA GLU A 108 -9.42 27.68 11.24
C GLU A 108 -8.87 26.30 11.64
N LEU A 109 -7.59 26.08 11.34
CA LEU A 109 -6.91 24.79 11.54
C LEU A 109 -6.69 24.35 13.00
N SER A 110 -6.87 25.25 13.99
CA SER A 110 -6.44 24.94 15.37
C SER A 110 -7.50 24.31 16.26
N SER A 111 -8.79 24.44 15.93
CA SER A 111 -9.89 24.02 16.82
C SER A 111 -10.49 22.64 16.51
N ALA A 112 -10.17 22.04 15.36
CA ALA A 112 -10.76 20.78 14.89
C ALA A 112 -9.79 19.59 14.86
N VAL A 113 -8.62 19.71 15.48
CA VAL A 113 -7.64 18.60 15.54
C VAL A 113 -8.09 17.62 16.61
N GLU A 114 -8.47 16.40 16.18
CA GLU A 114 -8.86 15.32 17.08
C GLU A 114 -7.62 14.56 17.59
N ASP A 115 -6.67 14.25 16.70
CA ASP A 115 -5.46 13.50 17.01
C ASP A 115 -4.35 13.82 16.01
N TYR A 116 -3.21 13.13 16.15
CA TYR A 116 -2.08 13.26 15.25
C TYR A 116 -1.60 11.90 14.78
N ILE A 117 -1.32 11.80 13.48
CA ILE A 117 -0.74 10.61 12.88
C ILE A 117 0.75 10.87 12.61
N THR A 118 1.59 9.90 12.91
CA THR A 118 3.01 9.97 12.62
C THR A 118 3.36 8.92 11.57
N ILE A 119 3.77 9.37 10.38
CA ILE A 119 4.16 8.49 9.29
C ILE A 119 5.58 8.84 8.87
N PRO A 120 6.50 7.86 8.90
CA PRO A 120 7.87 8.06 8.44
C PRO A 120 7.90 8.36 6.93
N ASN A 121 8.81 9.27 6.52
CA ASN A 121 9.06 9.62 5.11
C ASN A 121 7.84 10.16 4.33
N LEU A 122 6.81 10.63 5.03
CA LEU A 122 5.68 11.24 4.36
C LEU A 122 6.10 12.58 3.71
N PRO A 123 5.76 12.82 2.44
CA PRO A 123 5.99 14.12 1.81
C PRO A 123 5.25 15.23 2.57
N PRO A 124 5.55 16.52 2.32
CA PRO A 124 4.81 17.62 2.92
C PRO A 124 3.31 17.50 2.67
N VAL A 125 2.54 17.46 3.75
CA VAL A 125 1.07 17.38 3.79
C VAL A 125 0.54 18.34 4.85
N ASP A 126 -0.76 18.68 4.77
CA ASP A 126 -1.38 19.68 5.63
C ASP A 126 -2.33 19.06 6.65
N GLY A 127 -2.75 17.80 6.44
CA GLY A 127 -3.62 17.12 7.38
C GLY A 127 -4.12 15.77 6.90
N ALA A 128 -4.93 15.17 7.74
CA ALA A 128 -5.64 13.94 7.46
C ALA A 128 -7.10 14.03 7.93
N ILE A 129 -8.00 13.29 7.29
CA ILE A 129 -9.42 13.15 7.64
C ILE A 129 -9.83 11.69 7.47
N TYR A 130 -10.94 11.30 8.10
CA TYR A 130 -11.60 10.03 7.80
C TYR A 130 -12.44 10.14 6.53
N ALA A 131 -12.31 9.16 5.62
CA ALA A 131 -13.18 9.01 4.48
C ALA A 131 -14.61 8.66 4.94
N ARG A 132 -15.61 9.20 4.27
CA ARG A 132 -17.03 8.91 4.50
C ARG A 132 -17.72 8.58 3.20
N GLY A 133 -18.69 7.67 3.25
CA GLY A 133 -19.42 7.20 2.08
C GLY A 133 -18.65 6.16 1.27
N ASP A 134 -19.26 5.70 0.18
CA ASP A 134 -18.78 4.59 -0.65
C ASP A 134 -18.50 4.99 -2.11
N SER A 135 -18.52 6.29 -2.40
CA SER A 135 -18.35 6.78 -3.78
C SER A 135 -16.97 6.48 -4.38
N MET A 136 -15.97 6.20 -3.54
CA MET A 136 -14.62 5.83 -3.95
C MET A 136 -14.30 4.35 -3.70
N SER A 137 -15.27 3.57 -3.23
CA SER A 137 -15.14 2.12 -3.03
C SER A 137 -14.94 1.38 -4.35
N PRO A 138 -14.16 0.27 -4.38
CA PRO A 138 -13.39 -0.31 -3.28
C PRO A 138 -11.97 0.30 -3.11
N PHE A 139 -11.63 1.36 -3.82
CA PHE A 139 -10.28 1.96 -3.78
C PHE A 139 -10.03 2.72 -2.46
N ILE A 140 -11.05 3.44 -1.98
CA ILE A 140 -11.06 4.10 -0.67
C ILE A 140 -12.40 3.75 -0.02
N GLU A 141 -12.34 3.15 1.16
CA GLU A 141 -13.50 2.73 1.93
C GLU A 141 -13.86 3.74 3.02
N SER A 142 -15.12 3.69 3.45
CA SER A 142 -15.55 4.51 4.60
C SER A 142 -14.79 4.10 5.86
N GLY A 143 -14.18 5.06 6.54
CA GLY A 143 -13.32 4.85 7.71
C GLY A 143 -11.83 4.84 7.39
N ASP A 144 -11.43 4.80 6.12
CA ASP A 144 -10.04 5.00 5.73
C ASP A 144 -9.57 6.41 6.12
N ILE A 145 -8.29 6.53 6.45
CA ILE A 145 -7.69 7.84 6.72
C ILE A 145 -7.10 8.40 5.43
N ILE A 146 -7.54 9.58 5.04
CA ILE A 146 -7.10 10.29 3.84
C ILE A 146 -6.14 11.40 4.22
N ILE A 147 -4.93 11.32 3.72
CA ILE A 147 -3.87 12.31 3.94
C ILE A 147 -3.86 13.26 2.76
N PHE A 148 -3.91 14.55 3.02
CA PHE A 148 -4.10 15.55 1.99
C PHE A 148 -3.11 16.72 2.07
N LYS A 149 -2.95 17.40 0.93
CA LYS A 149 -2.28 18.69 0.81
C LYS A 149 -3.24 19.70 0.22
N LYS A 150 -3.36 20.86 0.86
CA LYS A 150 -4.17 21.98 0.37
C LYS A 150 -3.63 22.49 -0.97
N VAL A 151 -4.54 22.88 -1.84
CA VAL A 151 -4.23 23.37 -3.18
C VAL A 151 -4.93 24.71 -3.37
N ASP A 152 -4.18 25.71 -3.82
CA ASP A 152 -4.77 26.99 -4.18
C ASP A 152 -5.67 26.85 -5.41
N LEU A 153 -6.83 27.52 -5.37
CA LEU A 153 -7.87 27.45 -6.42
C LEU A 153 -7.46 28.19 -7.68
N THR A 154 -6.29 27.89 -8.24
CA THR A 154 -5.86 28.38 -9.53
C THR A 154 -5.84 27.22 -10.53
N PRO A 155 -6.30 27.40 -11.77
CA PRO A 155 -6.36 26.32 -12.76
C PRO A 155 -5.01 25.60 -12.97
N ASP A 156 -3.91 26.34 -12.86
CA ASP A 156 -2.55 25.83 -13.08
C ASP A 156 -2.09 24.90 -11.93
N ASN A 157 -2.70 24.97 -10.77
CA ASN A 157 -2.38 24.15 -9.60
C ASN A 157 -3.17 22.84 -9.56
N ILE A 158 -4.15 22.65 -10.43
CA ILE A 158 -4.97 21.45 -10.47
C ILE A 158 -4.28 20.38 -11.27
N LEU A 159 -3.90 19.28 -10.61
CA LEU A 159 -3.40 18.08 -11.25
C LEU A 159 -4.58 17.20 -11.67
N TRP A 160 -5.00 17.33 -12.91
CA TRP A 160 -6.14 16.60 -13.46
C TRP A 160 -5.95 15.09 -13.39
N GLY A 161 -7.04 14.37 -13.14
CA GLY A 161 -7.02 12.93 -13.03
C GLY A 161 -6.61 12.39 -11.67
N ASN A 162 -6.33 13.25 -10.70
CA ASN A 162 -6.05 12.85 -9.32
C ASN A 162 -7.28 12.98 -8.43
N ILE A 163 -7.20 12.36 -7.25
CA ILE A 163 -8.27 12.39 -6.23
C ILE A 163 -8.09 13.64 -5.37
N TYR A 164 -9.19 14.33 -5.16
CA TYR A 164 -9.27 15.52 -4.33
C TYR A 164 -10.39 15.43 -3.30
N ILE A 165 -10.19 16.06 -2.17
CA ILE A 165 -11.26 16.52 -1.31
C ILE A 165 -11.71 17.86 -1.90
N VAL A 166 -12.98 17.92 -2.28
CA VAL A 166 -13.59 19.11 -2.93
C VAL A 166 -14.68 19.66 -2.05
N SER A 167 -14.57 20.92 -1.64
CA SER A 167 -15.66 21.66 -1.02
C SER A 167 -16.25 22.63 -2.02
N TYR A 168 -17.56 22.58 -2.21
CA TYR A 168 -18.27 23.43 -3.17
C TYR A 168 -19.67 23.73 -2.69
N THR A 169 -20.24 24.84 -3.18
CA THR A 169 -21.60 25.28 -2.85
C THR A 169 -22.46 25.24 -4.11
N VAL A 170 -23.66 24.65 -4.01
CA VAL A 170 -24.69 24.66 -5.06
C VAL A 170 -26.02 24.98 -4.42
N ASP A 171 -26.73 25.94 -4.98
CA ASP A 171 -28.06 26.39 -4.51
C ASP A 171 -28.10 26.78 -3.02
N GLY A 172 -26.97 27.22 -2.46
CA GLY A 172 -26.83 27.60 -1.07
C GLY A 172 -26.46 26.46 -0.11
N ASP A 173 -26.38 25.22 -0.60
CA ASP A 173 -25.95 24.07 0.18
C ASP A 173 -24.46 23.78 -0.03
N ASP A 174 -23.75 23.50 1.05
CA ASP A 174 -22.34 23.19 1.06
C ASP A 174 -22.11 21.66 1.00
N PHE A 175 -21.28 21.25 0.07
CA PHE A 175 -20.91 19.86 -0.13
C PHE A 175 -19.41 19.67 0.09
N THR A 176 -19.04 18.56 0.70
CA THR A 176 -17.66 18.09 0.77
C THR A 176 -17.59 16.65 0.29
N VAL A 177 -16.85 16.42 -0.79
CA VAL A 177 -16.79 15.12 -1.45
C VAL A 177 -15.35 14.70 -1.76
N LEU A 178 -15.14 13.40 -1.84
CA LEU A 178 -13.89 12.80 -2.31
C LEU A 178 -14.12 12.27 -3.73
N LYS A 179 -13.44 12.86 -4.73
CA LYS A 179 -13.66 12.58 -6.16
C LYS A 179 -12.37 12.75 -6.96
N TYR A 180 -12.34 12.10 -8.13
CA TYR A 180 -11.40 12.48 -9.18
C TYR A 180 -11.82 13.82 -9.78
N LEU A 181 -10.86 14.71 -10.00
CA LEU A 181 -11.09 15.92 -10.81
C LEU A 181 -10.71 15.62 -12.26
N ARG A 182 -11.67 15.85 -13.16
CA ARG A 182 -11.51 15.68 -14.60
C ARG A 182 -11.90 16.97 -15.33
N HIS A 183 -11.40 17.10 -16.55
CA HIS A 183 -11.90 18.13 -17.45
C HIS A 183 -13.36 17.87 -17.79
N SER A 184 -14.19 18.90 -17.71
CA SER A 184 -15.53 18.88 -18.25
C SER A 184 -15.51 19.23 -19.75
N SER A 185 -16.48 18.73 -20.51
CA SER A 185 -16.73 19.18 -21.88
C SER A 185 -17.38 20.56 -21.96
N ARG A 186 -17.81 21.11 -20.81
CA ARG A 186 -18.42 22.42 -20.67
C ARG A 186 -17.41 23.44 -20.18
N ASP A 187 -17.25 24.55 -20.90
CA ASP A 187 -16.37 25.64 -20.48
C ASP A 187 -16.78 26.20 -19.12
N GLY A 188 -15.79 26.41 -18.24
CA GLY A 188 -16.01 26.93 -16.89
C GLY A 188 -16.52 25.87 -15.89
N TYR A 189 -16.60 24.59 -16.29
CA TYR A 189 -17.03 23.49 -15.42
C TYR A 189 -15.89 22.51 -15.14
N ILE A 190 -15.97 21.85 -14.00
CA ILE A 190 -15.08 20.76 -13.59
C ILE A 190 -15.95 19.52 -13.41
N ARG A 191 -15.45 18.37 -13.89
CA ARG A 191 -16.10 17.07 -13.72
C ARG A 191 -15.59 16.38 -12.46
N LEU A 192 -16.50 16.06 -11.58
CA LEU A 192 -16.30 15.22 -10.40
C LEU A 192 -16.67 13.77 -10.75
N GLU A 193 -15.70 12.87 -10.68
CA GLU A 193 -15.88 11.46 -11.03
C GLU A 193 -15.61 10.56 -9.81
N SER A 194 -16.49 9.60 -9.59
CA SER A 194 -16.36 8.59 -8.55
C SER A 194 -15.53 7.40 -9.05
N PHE A 195 -14.83 6.70 -8.17
CA PHE A 195 -14.29 5.37 -8.49
C PHE A 195 -15.41 4.33 -8.58
N ASN A 196 -16.39 4.41 -7.69
CA ASN A 196 -17.55 3.53 -7.69
C ASN A 196 -18.49 3.90 -8.83
N SER A 197 -18.64 2.99 -9.79
CA SER A 197 -19.46 3.18 -11.00
C SER A 197 -20.98 3.30 -10.75
N ARG A 198 -21.43 3.12 -9.50
CA ARG A 198 -22.84 3.37 -9.13
C ARG A 198 -23.17 4.86 -9.10
N TYR A 199 -22.15 5.72 -9.07
CA TYR A 199 -22.28 7.17 -8.99
C TYR A 199 -21.96 7.76 -10.36
N ASP A 200 -22.92 8.45 -10.95
CA ASP A 200 -22.70 9.18 -12.20
C ASP A 200 -21.74 10.36 -11.99
N PRO A 201 -20.89 10.68 -12.98
CA PRO A 201 -20.07 11.88 -12.93
C PRO A 201 -20.95 13.14 -12.92
N GLN A 202 -20.48 14.15 -12.19
CA GLN A 202 -21.17 15.44 -12.08
C GLN A 202 -20.27 16.56 -12.60
N ASP A 203 -20.84 17.45 -13.43
CA ASP A 203 -20.18 18.67 -13.86
C ASP A 203 -20.67 19.82 -12.97
N ILE A 204 -19.75 20.44 -12.22
CA ILE A 204 -20.03 21.60 -11.36
C ILE A 204 -19.33 22.85 -11.91
N PRO A 205 -19.87 24.05 -11.72
CA PRO A 205 -19.17 25.29 -12.07
C PRO A 205 -17.85 25.38 -11.30
N ALA A 206 -16.75 25.70 -11.97
CA ALA A 206 -15.46 25.88 -11.30
C ALA A 206 -15.52 26.98 -10.23
N SER A 207 -16.38 27.99 -10.46
CA SER A 207 -16.61 29.11 -9.52
C SER A 207 -17.37 28.71 -8.25
N SER A 208 -17.99 27.52 -8.22
CA SER A 208 -18.71 27.04 -7.02
C SER A 208 -17.77 26.35 -6.02
N ILE A 209 -16.51 26.10 -6.40
CA ILE A 209 -15.53 25.42 -5.55
C ILE A 209 -14.98 26.41 -4.53
N ASN A 210 -15.09 26.06 -3.26
CA ASN A 210 -14.63 26.87 -2.14
C ASN A 210 -13.25 26.45 -1.64
N ALA A 211 -12.94 25.13 -1.72
CA ALA A 211 -11.64 24.59 -1.28
C ALA A 211 -11.30 23.29 -2.02
N LEU A 212 -10.01 23.09 -2.26
CA LEU A 212 -9.45 21.86 -2.85
C LEU A 212 -8.30 21.35 -2.01
N ALA A 213 -8.26 20.03 -1.79
CA ALA A 213 -7.08 19.39 -1.25
C ALA A 213 -6.75 18.10 -2.02
N LEU A 214 -5.53 18.03 -2.51
CA LEU A 214 -5.00 16.86 -3.22
C LEU A 214 -4.77 15.72 -2.25
N VAL A 215 -5.33 14.56 -2.51
CA VAL A 215 -5.05 13.34 -1.76
C VAL A 215 -3.63 12.86 -2.08
N LYS A 216 -2.82 12.70 -1.05
CA LYS A 216 -1.42 12.27 -1.15
C LYS A 216 -1.23 10.81 -0.77
N ALA A 217 -2.06 10.29 0.14
CA ALA A 217 -2.06 8.91 0.59
C ALA A 217 -3.39 8.55 1.25
N SER A 218 -3.67 7.25 1.33
CA SER A 218 -4.74 6.68 2.17
C SER A 218 -4.19 5.57 3.05
N ILE A 219 -4.79 5.38 4.23
CA ILE A 219 -4.49 4.30 5.16
C ILE A 219 -5.78 3.55 5.41
N SER A 220 -5.80 2.28 5.05
CA SER A 220 -6.93 1.38 5.25
C SER A 220 -6.60 0.38 6.35
N PHE A 221 -7.56 0.11 7.22
CA PHE A 221 -7.43 -0.88 8.29
C PHE A 221 -8.30 -2.09 7.93
N HIS A 222 -7.66 -3.20 7.64
CA HIS A 222 -8.37 -4.46 7.40
C HIS A 222 -8.20 -5.37 8.61
N THR A 223 -9.30 -5.73 9.26
CA THR A 223 -9.30 -6.77 10.31
C THR A 223 -9.28 -8.12 9.60
N ILE A 224 -8.19 -8.86 9.75
CA ILE A 224 -8.10 -10.24 9.29
C ILE A 224 -8.68 -11.11 10.41
N GLY A 225 -9.91 -11.57 10.22
CA GLY A 225 -10.59 -12.51 11.10
C GLY A 225 -10.24 -13.96 10.77
#